data_c7f042760069c2db500a1a6be87de319
#
_entry.id   c7f042760069c2db500a1a6be87de319
#
_cell.length_a   1.000
_cell.length_b   1.000
_cell.length_c   1.000
_cell.angle_alpha   90.00
_cell.angle_beta   90.00
_cell.angle_gamma   90.00
#
_symmetry.space_group_name_H-M   'P 1'
#
loop_
_entity.id
_entity.type
_entity.pdbx_description
1 polymer ?
#
loop_
_entity_poly.entity_id
_entity_poly.type
_entity_poly.pdbx_seq_one_letter_code
_entity_poly.pdbx_strand_id
1 'polypeptide(L)'
;MSSDLNILKIENISKYFGGLAAVSNCSLTIKRGTITGIIGPNGSGKTTLFNLIAGNLKSSKGKVFFNNENITDIPSHELFSKGLLRTFQIAHEFSNLTVLENLMMVPGNQTGEILLNAFIKPKLIKEEEEQIRLKAYDVAEFLNLK
;
A
#
# COMPACT_ATOMS: atom_id res chain seq x y z
N MET A 1 -19.80 -3.35 -19.86
CA MET A 1 -19.47 -1.99 -19.41
C MET A 1 -19.63 -1.76 -17.88
N SER A 2 -19.65 -2.78 -17.02
CA SER A 2 -19.81 -2.61 -15.56
C SER A 2 -18.59 -3.02 -14.71
N SER A 3 -17.49 -3.48 -15.33
CA SER A 3 -16.27 -3.91 -14.64
C SER A 3 -15.34 -2.78 -14.23
N ASP A 4 -15.45 -1.61 -14.85
CA ASP A 4 -14.55 -0.47 -14.58
C ASP A 4 -14.89 0.31 -13.29
N LEU A 5 -16.00 -0.01 -12.63
CA LEU A 5 -16.42 0.67 -11.41
C LEU A 5 -15.79 0.10 -10.13
N ASN A 6 -15.29 -1.12 -10.18
CA ASN A 6 -14.76 -1.81 -9.00
C ASN A 6 -13.22 -1.67 -8.98
N ILE A 7 -12.72 -1.11 -7.87
CA ILE A 7 -11.27 -0.98 -7.67
C ILE A 7 -10.67 -2.23 -7.03
N LEU A 8 -11.41 -2.85 -6.10
CA LEU A 8 -10.97 -4.07 -5.40
C LEU A 8 -12.10 -5.10 -5.40
N LYS A 9 -11.74 -6.35 -5.70
CA LYS A 9 -12.65 -7.50 -5.61
C LYS A 9 -11.96 -8.64 -4.90
N ILE A 10 -12.63 -9.22 -3.93
CA ILE A 10 -12.18 -10.40 -3.19
C ILE A 10 -13.15 -11.52 -3.47
N GLU A 11 -12.62 -12.70 -3.81
CA GLU A 11 -13.39 -13.89 -4.13
C GLU A 11 -13.00 -15.03 -3.21
N ASN A 12 -13.93 -15.41 -2.32
CA ASN A 12 -13.86 -16.60 -1.46
C ASN A 12 -12.54 -16.73 -0.69
N ILE A 13 -11.96 -15.59 -0.25
CA ILE A 13 -10.67 -15.61 0.43
C ILE A 13 -10.81 -16.26 1.80
N SER A 14 -9.84 -17.12 2.12
CA SER A 14 -9.76 -17.81 3.41
C SER A 14 -8.33 -17.82 3.92
N LYS A 15 -8.19 -17.76 5.24
CA LYS A 15 -6.91 -17.91 5.94
C LYS A 15 -7.07 -18.81 7.15
N TYR A 16 -6.27 -19.84 7.18
CA TYR A 16 -6.20 -20.77 8.30
C TYR A 16 -4.82 -20.68 8.98
N PHE A 17 -4.81 -20.73 10.30
CA PHE A 17 -3.61 -20.87 11.12
C PHE A 17 -3.75 -22.19 11.89
N GLY A 18 -3.11 -23.23 11.38
CA GLY A 18 -3.38 -24.60 11.87
C GLY A 18 -4.87 -24.93 11.71
N GLY A 19 -5.53 -25.27 12.81
CA GLY A 19 -6.98 -25.58 12.84
C GLY A 19 -7.90 -24.37 12.94
N LEU A 20 -7.36 -23.16 13.15
CA LEU A 20 -8.17 -21.95 13.32
C LEU A 20 -8.42 -21.26 11.97
N ALA A 21 -9.72 -21.07 11.63
CA ALA A 21 -10.14 -20.27 10.49
C ALA A 21 -10.21 -18.79 10.91
N ALA A 22 -9.15 -18.02 10.64
CA ALA A 22 -9.12 -16.58 10.94
C ALA A 22 -9.97 -15.74 9.97
N VAL A 23 -10.04 -16.16 8.70
CA VAL A 23 -10.97 -15.67 7.68
C VAL A 23 -11.50 -16.87 6.92
N SER A 24 -12.80 -16.96 6.72
CA SER A 24 -13.44 -18.08 6.03
C SER A 24 -14.37 -17.58 4.93
N ASN A 25 -14.06 -17.97 3.69
CA ASN A 25 -14.90 -17.75 2.51
C ASN A 25 -15.42 -16.29 2.35
N CYS A 26 -14.56 -15.30 2.63
CA CYS A 26 -14.94 -13.89 2.55
C CYS A 26 -14.90 -13.41 1.10
N SER A 27 -16.00 -12.80 0.67
CA SER A 27 -16.12 -12.15 -0.64
C SER A 27 -16.64 -10.76 -0.47
N LEU A 28 -16.00 -9.77 -1.11
CA LEU A 28 -16.45 -8.38 -1.11
C LEU A 28 -15.98 -7.65 -2.36
N THR A 29 -16.65 -6.56 -2.68
CA THR A 29 -16.29 -5.70 -3.80
C THR A 29 -16.31 -4.25 -3.33
N ILE A 30 -15.26 -3.49 -3.67
CA ILE A 30 -15.13 -2.07 -3.35
C ILE A 30 -15.16 -1.29 -4.65
N LYS A 31 -16.02 -0.28 -4.72
CA LYS A 31 -16.15 0.60 -5.87
C LYS A 31 -15.09 1.69 -5.84
N ARG A 32 -14.63 2.10 -7.01
CA ARG A 32 -13.72 3.24 -7.16
C ARG A 32 -14.35 4.53 -6.60
N GLY A 33 -13.55 5.34 -5.90
CA GLY A 33 -14.00 6.62 -5.36
C GLY A 33 -14.93 6.53 -4.15
N THR A 34 -15.02 5.35 -3.50
CA THR A 34 -15.84 5.17 -2.28
C THR A 34 -14.97 4.91 -1.06
N ILE A 35 -15.47 5.32 0.10
CA ILE A 35 -14.94 4.92 1.40
C ILE A 35 -15.76 3.74 1.90
N THR A 36 -15.11 2.62 2.17
CA THR A 36 -15.77 1.39 2.65
C THR A 36 -15.24 1.02 4.03
N GLY A 37 -16.13 0.86 5.01
CA GLY A 37 -15.80 0.41 6.36
C GLY A 37 -16.07 -1.07 6.56
N ILE A 38 -15.18 -1.76 7.28
CA ILE A 38 -15.39 -3.14 7.77
C ILE A 38 -15.59 -3.09 9.27
N ILE A 39 -16.78 -3.49 9.72
CA ILE A 39 -17.19 -3.44 11.13
C ILE A 39 -17.33 -4.87 11.66
N GLY A 40 -16.99 -5.06 12.91
CA GLY A 40 -17.13 -6.35 13.61
C GLY A 40 -16.37 -6.37 14.94
N PRO A 41 -16.64 -7.34 15.83
CA PRO A 41 -16.00 -7.46 17.13
C PRO A 41 -14.48 -7.74 17.01
N ASN A 42 -13.78 -7.61 18.13
CA ASN A 42 -12.38 -8.03 18.19
C ASN A 42 -12.27 -9.54 17.91
N GLY A 43 -11.25 -9.94 17.17
CA GLY A 43 -11.05 -11.33 16.75
C GLY A 43 -11.87 -11.77 15.51
N SER A 44 -12.73 -10.91 14.93
CA SER A 44 -13.55 -11.29 13.75
C SER A 44 -12.76 -11.37 12.42
N GLY A 45 -11.43 -11.28 12.44
CA GLY A 45 -10.59 -11.46 11.26
C GLY A 45 -10.33 -10.18 10.42
N LYS A 46 -10.80 -8.98 10.87
CA LYS A 46 -10.61 -7.72 10.11
C LYS A 46 -9.15 -7.47 9.76
N THR A 47 -8.27 -7.48 10.76
CA THR A 47 -6.83 -7.27 10.57
C THR A 47 -6.21 -8.32 9.67
N THR A 48 -6.65 -9.58 9.79
CA THR A 48 -6.20 -10.68 8.92
C THR A 48 -6.62 -10.43 7.48
N LEU A 49 -7.87 -10.01 7.25
CA LEU A 49 -8.35 -9.66 5.91
C LEU A 49 -7.56 -8.50 5.29
N PHE A 50 -7.30 -7.42 6.05
CA PHE A 50 -6.45 -6.33 5.59
C PHE A 50 -5.02 -6.78 5.27
N ASN A 51 -4.44 -7.68 6.08
CA ASN A 51 -3.12 -8.26 5.81
C ASN A 51 -3.08 -9.09 4.53
N LEU A 52 -4.14 -9.84 4.24
CA LEU A 52 -4.28 -10.61 2.99
C LEU A 52 -4.36 -9.70 1.77
N ILE A 53 -5.18 -8.64 1.84
CA ILE A 53 -5.32 -7.66 0.75
C ILE A 53 -4.01 -6.92 0.49
N ALA A 54 -3.32 -6.52 1.56
CA ALA A 54 -2.09 -5.72 1.48
C ALA A 54 -0.81 -6.55 1.21
N GLY A 55 -0.94 -7.86 0.96
CA GLY A 55 0.21 -8.72 0.65
C GLY A 55 1.17 -8.98 1.82
N ASN A 56 0.74 -8.66 3.07
CA ASN A 56 1.51 -8.94 4.28
C ASN A 56 1.29 -10.36 4.81
N LEU A 57 0.33 -11.07 4.26
CA LEU A 57 -0.03 -12.43 4.63
C LEU A 57 -0.51 -13.18 3.40
N LYS A 58 -0.01 -14.40 3.20
CA LYS A 58 -0.47 -15.27 2.11
C LYS A 58 -1.83 -15.89 2.44
N SER A 59 -2.70 -15.95 1.45
CA SER A 59 -4.00 -16.61 1.55
C SER A 59 -3.86 -18.14 1.60
N SER A 60 -4.83 -18.80 2.22
CA SER A 60 -4.95 -20.27 2.14
C SER A 60 -5.80 -20.68 0.95
N LYS A 61 -6.79 -19.86 0.58
CA LYS A 61 -7.68 -20.06 -0.57
C LYS A 61 -8.24 -18.71 -1.02
N GLY A 62 -8.80 -18.68 -2.24
CA GLY A 62 -9.47 -17.51 -2.80
C GLY A 62 -8.55 -16.61 -3.61
N LYS A 63 -9.09 -15.48 -4.06
CA LYS A 63 -8.37 -14.53 -4.93
C LYS A 63 -8.67 -13.10 -4.53
N VAL A 64 -7.70 -12.22 -4.78
CA VAL A 64 -7.82 -10.77 -4.65
C VAL A 64 -7.50 -10.14 -6.00
N PHE A 65 -8.37 -9.22 -6.45
CA PHE A 65 -8.17 -8.47 -7.68
C PHE A 65 -8.15 -6.98 -7.36
N PHE A 66 -7.18 -6.27 -7.91
CA PHE A 66 -7.05 -4.83 -7.82
C PHE A 66 -6.95 -4.27 -9.24
N ASN A 67 -7.79 -3.30 -9.60
CA ASN A 67 -7.91 -2.79 -10.97
C ASN A 67 -8.07 -3.91 -12.02
N ASN A 68 -8.87 -4.96 -11.72
CA ASN A 68 -9.07 -6.16 -12.54
C ASN A 68 -7.83 -7.06 -12.70
N GLU A 69 -6.70 -6.73 -12.08
CA GLU A 69 -5.50 -7.55 -12.05
C GLU A 69 -5.53 -8.48 -10.83
N ASN A 70 -5.18 -9.74 -11.01
CA ASN A 70 -5.04 -10.67 -9.88
C ASN A 70 -3.77 -10.33 -9.09
N ILE A 71 -3.96 -9.91 -7.84
CA ILE A 71 -2.89 -9.54 -6.91
C ILE A 71 -2.74 -10.51 -5.74
N THR A 72 -3.32 -11.70 -5.86
CA THR A 72 -3.29 -12.70 -4.78
C THR A 72 -1.86 -13.05 -4.41
N ASP A 73 -1.54 -12.91 -3.12
CA ASP A 73 -0.23 -13.23 -2.53
C ASP A 73 0.97 -12.46 -3.10
N ILE A 74 0.73 -11.38 -3.87
CA ILE A 74 1.77 -10.43 -4.29
C ILE A 74 2.28 -9.70 -3.03
N PRO A 75 3.59 -9.56 -2.84
CA PRO A 75 4.15 -8.89 -1.68
C PRO A 75 3.86 -7.38 -1.65
N SER A 76 3.78 -6.81 -0.43
CA SER A 76 3.34 -5.43 -0.21
C SER A 76 4.15 -4.37 -0.97
N HIS A 77 5.47 -4.57 -1.17
CA HIS A 77 6.30 -3.62 -1.91
C HIS A 77 5.95 -3.56 -3.41
N GLU A 78 5.54 -4.68 -4.01
CA GLU A 78 5.05 -4.68 -5.39
C GLU A 78 3.64 -4.08 -5.48
N LEU A 79 2.78 -4.30 -4.47
CA LEU A 79 1.45 -3.70 -4.41
C LEU A 79 1.52 -2.18 -4.25
N PHE A 80 2.52 -1.67 -3.54
CA PHE A 80 2.79 -0.24 -3.44
C PHE A 80 2.99 0.39 -4.82
N SER A 81 3.81 -0.22 -5.67
CA SER A 81 4.05 0.24 -7.04
C SER A 81 2.79 0.22 -7.92
N LYS A 82 1.79 -0.62 -7.57
CA LYS A 82 0.48 -0.67 -8.23
C LYS A 82 -0.52 0.34 -7.67
N GLY A 83 -0.14 1.11 -6.63
CA GLY A 83 -0.99 2.10 -5.98
C GLY A 83 -1.87 1.56 -4.86
N LEU A 84 -1.60 0.36 -4.34
CA LEU A 84 -2.28 -0.20 -3.19
C LEU A 84 -1.37 -0.12 -1.95
N LEU A 85 -1.72 0.75 -1.02
CA LEU A 85 -0.98 0.99 0.21
C LEU A 85 -1.85 0.67 1.44
N ARG A 86 -1.23 0.12 2.47
CA ARG A 86 -1.82 -0.02 3.79
C ARG A 86 -1.12 0.90 4.78
N THR A 87 -1.89 1.70 5.51
CA THR A 87 -1.39 2.45 6.66
C THR A 87 -1.40 1.56 7.92
N PHE A 88 -0.49 1.83 8.84
CA PHE A 88 -0.40 1.15 10.14
C PHE A 88 -0.92 2.06 11.24
N GLN A 89 -1.41 1.47 12.32
CA GLN A 89 -1.91 2.21 13.48
C GLN A 89 -0.78 2.96 14.21
N ILE A 90 0.42 2.39 14.21
CA ILE A 90 1.63 3.01 14.76
C ILE A 90 2.51 3.35 13.57
N ALA A 91 2.82 4.63 13.41
CA ALA A 91 3.77 5.08 12.40
C ALA A 91 5.19 4.59 12.79
N HIS A 92 5.94 4.16 11.80
CA HIS A 92 7.36 3.83 11.93
C HIS A 92 8.14 4.88 11.14
N GLU A 93 8.30 6.05 11.76
CA GLU A 93 9.18 7.09 11.25
C GLU A 93 10.65 6.75 11.51
N PHE A 94 11.51 7.27 10.68
CA PHE A 94 12.95 7.24 10.91
C PHE A 94 13.30 8.37 11.88
N SER A 95 13.42 8.05 13.16
CA SER A 95 13.62 9.02 14.26
C SER A 95 14.92 9.83 14.15
N ASN A 96 15.89 9.35 13.38
CA ASN A 96 17.16 10.06 13.12
C ASN A 96 17.10 11.01 11.90
N LEU A 97 15.97 11.03 11.18
CA LEU A 97 15.74 11.91 10.05
C LEU A 97 14.79 13.03 10.43
N THR A 98 14.96 14.18 9.79
CA THR A 98 14.01 15.28 9.90
C THR A 98 12.64 14.90 9.30
N VAL A 99 11.60 15.67 9.61
CA VAL A 99 10.26 15.48 9.02
C VAL A 99 10.33 15.55 7.49
N LEU A 100 11.08 16.52 6.96
CA LEU A 100 11.25 16.69 5.52
C LEU A 100 11.92 15.46 4.89
N GLU A 101 12.99 14.96 5.46
CA GLU A 101 13.69 13.77 4.97
C GLU A 101 12.79 12.53 5.02
N ASN A 102 11.99 12.34 6.08
CA ASN A 102 11.00 11.27 6.15
C ASN A 102 9.96 11.37 5.01
N LEU A 103 9.46 12.57 4.71
CA LEU A 103 8.53 12.79 3.59
C LEU A 103 9.17 12.54 2.24
N MET A 104 10.45 12.89 2.06
CA MET A 104 11.19 12.69 0.81
C MET A 104 11.49 11.22 0.51
N MET A 105 11.46 10.33 1.50
CA MET A 105 11.67 8.89 1.30
C MET A 105 10.45 8.16 0.71
N VAL A 106 9.25 8.76 0.77
CA VAL A 106 8.01 8.09 0.37
C VAL A 106 7.87 7.85 -1.14
N PRO A 107 8.27 8.77 -2.04
CA PRO A 107 8.16 8.54 -3.49
C PRO A 107 9.01 7.35 -3.94
N GLY A 108 8.37 6.38 -4.59
CA GLY A 108 9.07 5.23 -5.20
C GLY A 108 9.57 5.53 -6.63
N ASN A 109 10.34 4.59 -7.17
CA ASN A 109 10.89 4.63 -8.53
C ASN A 109 11.81 5.84 -8.81
N GLN A 110 12.56 6.30 -7.81
CA GLN A 110 13.55 7.36 -8.00
C GLN A 110 14.71 6.85 -8.84
N THR A 111 15.17 7.67 -9.79
CA THR A 111 16.30 7.31 -10.66
C THR A 111 17.57 6.99 -9.85
N GLY A 112 17.74 7.61 -8.67
CA GLY A 112 18.88 7.42 -7.76
C GLY A 112 18.90 6.08 -7.03
N GLU A 113 17.80 5.31 -6.98
CA GLU A 113 17.76 3.97 -6.38
C GLU A 113 18.66 2.96 -7.11
N ILE A 114 18.99 3.25 -8.37
CA ILE A 114 19.89 2.41 -9.18
C ILE A 114 21.28 3.01 -9.12
N LEU A 115 22.24 2.31 -8.47
CA LEU A 115 23.62 2.76 -8.31
C LEU A 115 24.28 3.24 -9.61
N LEU A 116 24.02 2.55 -10.72
CA LEU A 116 24.57 2.91 -12.02
C LEU A 116 24.08 4.29 -12.50
N ASN A 117 22.81 4.62 -12.24
CA ASN A 117 22.23 5.92 -12.60
C ASN A 117 22.85 7.07 -11.80
N ALA A 118 23.27 6.83 -10.56
CA ALA A 118 23.96 7.84 -9.74
C ALA A 118 25.23 8.36 -10.40
N PHE A 119 25.94 7.51 -11.16
CA PHE A 119 27.13 7.90 -11.91
C PHE A 119 26.82 8.48 -13.30
N ILE A 120 25.78 7.97 -13.96
CA ILE A 120 25.50 8.32 -15.36
C ILE A 120 24.58 9.54 -15.48
N LYS A 121 23.65 9.74 -14.52
CA LYS A 121 22.57 10.75 -14.59
C LYS A 121 22.50 11.69 -13.38
N PRO A 122 23.61 12.27 -12.90
CA PRO A 122 23.61 13.07 -11.68
C PRO A 122 22.74 14.34 -11.76
N LYS A 123 22.58 14.93 -12.95
CA LYS A 123 21.72 16.10 -13.15
C LYS A 123 20.25 15.75 -13.03
N LEU A 124 19.81 14.63 -13.62
CA LEU A 124 18.43 14.18 -13.56
C LEU A 124 18.05 13.84 -12.12
N ILE A 125 18.92 13.18 -11.37
CA ILE A 125 18.69 12.86 -9.96
C ILE A 125 18.50 14.13 -9.13
N LYS A 126 19.32 15.16 -9.33
CA LYS A 126 19.17 16.45 -8.66
C LYS A 126 17.82 17.13 -8.96
N GLU A 127 17.39 17.07 -10.21
CA GLU A 127 16.10 17.64 -10.62
C GLU A 127 14.94 16.87 -9.98
N GLU A 128 15.00 15.53 -9.94
CA GLU A 128 14.01 14.68 -9.26
C GLU A 128 13.97 14.96 -7.75
N GLU A 129 15.12 15.02 -7.09
CA GLU A 129 15.22 15.34 -5.66
C GLU A 129 14.61 16.69 -5.32
N GLU A 130 14.86 17.72 -6.14
CA GLU A 130 14.27 19.04 -5.92
C GLU A 130 12.75 19.04 -6.10
N GLN A 131 12.23 18.30 -7.07
CA GLN A 131 10.78 18.15 -7.24
C GLN A 131 10.16 17.39 -6.06
N ILE A 132 10.80 16.33 -5.57
CA ILE A 132 10.36 15.59 -4.39
C ILE A 132 10.36 16.50 -3.17
N ARG A 133 11.41 17.31 -3.01
CA ARG A 133 11.56 18.25 -1.92
C ARG A 133 10.44 19.32 -1.92
N LEU A 134 10.13 19.88 -3.07
CA LEU A 134 9.02 20.85 -3.20
C LEU A 134 7.69 20.19 -2.80
N LYS A 135 7.39 18.99 -3.28
CA LYS A 135 6.19 18.25 -2.89
C LYS A 135 6.16 17.93 -1.39
N ALA A 136 7.31 17.60 -0.80
CA ALA A 136 7.39 17.34 0.63
C ALA A 136 7.10 18.61 1.46
N TYR A 137 7.55 19.79 1.01
CA TYR A 137 7.20 21.05 1.62
C TYR A 137 5.69 21.35 1.53
N ASP A 138 5.08 21.15 0.35
CA ASP A 138 3.64 21.34 0.16
C ASP A 138 2.82 20.44 1.11
N VAL A 139 3.24 19.19 1.28
CA VAL A 139 2.60 18.25 2.21
C VAL A 139 2.81 18.67 3.66
N ALA A 140 4.04 19.08 4.03
CA ALA A 140 4.33 19.57 5.38
C ALA A 140 3.50 20.81 5.73
N GLU A 141 3.35 21.75 4.80
CA GLU A 141 2.51 22.93 4.97
C GLU A 141 1.03 22.56 5.12
N PHE A 142 0.51 21.67 4.25
CA PHE A 142 -0.87 21.16 4.34
C PHE A 142 -1.17 20.50 5.69
N LEU A 143 -0.19 19.79 6.27
CA LEU A 143 -0.30 19.12 7.56
C LEU A 143 0.03 20.02 8.75
N ASN A 144 0.35 21.31 8.54
CA ASN A 144 0.82 22.26 9.57
C ASN A 144 2.04 21.75 10.37
N LEU A 145 2.91 20.99 9.72
CA LEU A 145 4.19 20.55 10.27
C LEU A 145 5.21 21.68 10.05
N LYS A 146 5.43 22.50 11.10
CA LYS A 146 6.43 23.57 11.11
C LYS A 146 7.64 23.16 11.92
#